data_8fd73a3a841ae1de8448c79bae003656
#
_entry.id   8fd73a3a841ae1de8448c79bae003656
#
_cell.length_a   1.000
_cell.length_b   1.000
_cell.length_c   1.000
_cell.angle_alpha   90.00
_cell.angle_beta   90.00
_cell.angle_gamma   90.00
#
_symmetry.space_group_name_H-M   'P 1'
#
loop_
_entity.id
_entity.type
_entity.pdbx_description
1 polymer ?
#
loop_
_entity_poly.entity_id
_entity_poly.type
_entity_poly.pdbx_seq_one_letter_code
_entity_poly.pdbx_strand_id
1 'polypeptide(L)'
;AWLRDCGIVGLGGATFPSHVKLGRGSGIETLILNGAECEPWITCDDRLMRERAADILAGANILRELIGARELIVGVEDNKPEAVAAMQAAAAGTAARVVAVPALYPAGGEKQLIRVLTGVEIPYGKLGGDYGVQCFNVGTAHAVYRAFIHGEPLISRIVTLTGNCETPGNWEVAIGTPVEDLLALARPRTDTDRYIMGGPMMGFAMPRLDVPVVKGTNCIISASPRLFPPAPPEQPCIRCTECAKACPVELQPFELYWFSRSKNFGKAQ
;
A
#
# COMPACT_ATOMS: atom_id res chain seq x y z
N ALA A 1 0.46 1.81 -24.62
CA ALA A 1 0.69 3.24 -24.89
C ALA A 1 -0.20 4.10 -23.97
N TRP A 2 -1.55 3.97 -24.02
CA TRP A 2 -2.50 4.86 -23.33
C TRP A 2 -2.25 5.01 -21.80
N LEU A 3 -2.07 3.91 -21.06
CA LEU A 3 -1.79 3.98 -19.62
C LEU A 3 -0.49 4.72 -19.28
N ARG A 4 0.51 4.63 -20.15
CA ARG A 4 1.76 5.40 -20.00
C ARG A 4 1.49 6.88 -20.19
N ASP A 5 0.73 7.22 -21.23
CA ASP A 5 0.45 8.61 -21.58
C ASP A 5 -0.47 9.28 -20.54
N CYS A 6 -1.39 8.50 -19.93
CA CYS A 6 -2.16 8.92 -18.75
C CYS A 6 -1.36 8.90 -17.43
N GLY A 7 -0.11 8.47 -17.45
CA GLY A 7 0.77 8.47 -16.27
C GLY A 7 0.35 7.51 -15.16
N ILE A 8 -0.38 6.41 -15.47
CA ILE A 8 -0.88 5.47 -14.47
C ILE A 8 0.26 4.68 -13.84
N VAL A 9 0.33 4.73 -12.51
CA VAL A 9 1.31 4.01 -11.67
C VAL A 9 0.59 3.24 -10.56
N GLY A 10 1.33 2.38 -9.86
CA GLY A 10 0.83 1.70 -8.68
C GLY A 10 0.54 2.69 -7.55
N LEU A 11 -0.69 2.73 -7.04
CA LEU A 11 -1.13 3.65 -6.00
C LEU A 11 -1.07 3.08 -4.57
N GLY A 12 -0.65 1.82 -4.42
CA GLY A 12 -0.43 1.18 -3.12
C GLY A 12 0.91 1.55 -2.45
N GLY A 13 1.58 2.63 -2.88
CA GLY A 13 2.81 3.16 -2.27
C GLY A 13 4.06 3.07 -3.16
N ALA A 14 4.27 1.97 -3.88
CA ALA A 14 5.50 1.73 -4.66
C ALA A 14 5.63 2.56 -5.95
N THR A 15 4.56 3.17 -6.43
CA THR A 15 4.49 3.99 -7.66
C THR A 15 5.09 3.36 -8.93
N PHE A 16 5.12 2.02 -8.98
CA PHE A 16 5.67 1.32 -10.14
C PHE A 16 4.81 1.56 -11.39
N PRO A 17 5.40 1.89 -12.55
CA PRO A 17 4.64 2.20 -13.76
C PRO A 17 3.78 1.01 -14.22
N SER A 18 2.45 1.22 -14.27
CA SER A 18 1.49 0.15 -14.58
C SER A 18 1.66 -0.43 -15.99
N HIS A 19 2.03 0.40 -16.98
CA HIS A 19 2.31 -0.06 -18.34
C HIS A 19 3.51 -1.01 -18.43
N VAL A 20 4.52 -0.83 -17.56
CA VAL A 20 5.68 -1.74 -17.49
C VAL A 20 5.25 -3.06 -16.85
N LYS A 21 4.43 -3.00 -15.78
CA LYS A 21 3.91 -4.19 -15.10
C LYS A 21 3.04 -5.04 -16.04
N LEU A 22 2.19 -4.40 -16.84
CA LEU A 22 1.37 -5.08 -17.85
C LEU A 22 2.19 -5.74 -18.99
N GLY A 23 3.35 -5.17 -19.33
CA GLY A 23 4.25 -5.73 -20.34
C GLY A 23 5.11 -6.90 -19.84
N ARG A 24 5.05 -7.22 -18.54
CA ARG A 24 5.81 -8.30 -17.93
C ARG A 24 4.92 -9.51 -17.67
N GLY A 25 5.39 -10.65 -18.08
CA GLY A 25 4.69 -11.94 -17.90
C GLY A 25 3.84 -12.31 -19.12
N SER A 26 4.05 -13.54 -19.60
CA SER A 26 3.18 -14.22 -20.55
C SER A 26 2.45 -15.33 -19.79
N GLY A 27 1.20 -15.59 -20.14
CA GLY A 27 0.44 -16.67 -19.49
C GLY A 27 -0.05 -16.32 -18.08
N ILE A 28 -0.44 -15.04 -17.87
CA ILE A 28 -1.08 -14.64 -16.62
C ILE A 28 -2.47 -15.28 -16.55
N GLU A 29 -2.70 -16.10 -15.56
CA GLU A 29 -4.00 -16.76 -15.35
C GLU A 29 -4.87 -15.98 -14.35
N THR A 30 -4.25 -15.40 -13.33
CA THR A 30 -4.95 -14.75 -12.22
C THR A 30 -4.55 -13.29 -12.08
N LEU A 31 -5.54 -12.41 -12.10
CA LEU A 31 -5.41 -11.03 -11.64
C LEU A 31 -5.88 -10.93 -10.19
N ILE A 32 -5.01 -10.45 -9.31
CA ILE A 32 -5.37 -10.08 -7.95
C ILE A 32 -5.54 -8.57 -7.88
N LEU A 33 -6.68 -8.15 -7.35
CA LEU A 33 -6.91 -6.77 -6.95
C LEU A 33 -6.66 -6.64 -5.44
N ASN A 34 -5.64 -5.87 -5.09
CA ASN A 34 -5.18 -5.68 -3.73
C ASN A 34 -5.92 -4.52 -3.07
N GLY A 35 -6.86 -4.84 -2.20
CA GLY A 35 -7.53 -3.96 -1.26
C GLY A 35 -7.13 -4.23 0.20
N ALA A 36 -6.05 -4.99 0.43
CA ALA A 36 -5.50 -5.22 1.76
C ALA A 36 -4.61 -4.04 2.18
N GLU A 37 -5.24 -3.02 2.75
CA GLU A 37 -4.61 -1.80 3.21
C GLU A 37 -4.07 -1.99 4.63
N CYS A 38 -2.99 -2.81 4.76
CA CYS A 38 -2.50 -3.29 6.04
C CYS A 38 -1.66 -2.27 6.84
N GLU A 39 -1.27 -1.17 6.25
CA GLU A 39 -0.54 -0.11 6.93
C GLU A 39 -1.47 0.61 7.92
N PRO A 40 -1.16 0.66 9.22
CA PRO A 40 -2.03 1.32 10.20
C PRO A 40 -2.26 2.81 9.86
N TRP A 41 -3.43 3.34 10.22
CA TRP A 41 -3.85 4.72 10.02
C TRP A 41 -4.25 5.10 8.58
N ILE A 42 -3.87 4.32 7.57
CA ILE A 42 -4.26 4.55 6.18
C ILE A 42 -5.66 3.97 5.94
N THR A 43 -6.53 4.74 5.29
CA THR A 43 -7.91 4.36 4.97
C THR A 43 -8.36 4.84 3.59
N CYS A 44 -7.43 5.27 2.74
CA CYS A 44 -7.78 5.79 1.41
C CYS A 44 -8.35 4.71 0.48
N ASP A 45 -7.82 3.48 0.55
CA ASP A 45 -8.30 2.37 -0.26
C ASP A 45 -9.61 1.80 0.30
N ASP A 46 -9.77 1.73 1.63
CA ASP A 46 -11.05 1.38 2.29
C ASP A 46 -12.16 2.32 1.85
N ARG A 47 -11.93 3.62 1.95
CA ARG A 47 -12.91 4.63 1.55
C ARG A 47 -13.26 4.53 0.06
N LEU A 48 -12.25 4.35 -0.78
CA LEU A 48 -12.44 4.21 -2.22
C LEU A 48 -13.27 2.97 -2.56
N MET A 49 -13.00 1.82 -1.93
CA MET A 49 -13.77 0.59 -2.13
C MET A 49 -15.23 0.76 -1.71
N ARG A 50 -15.50 1.44 -0.61
CA ARG A 50 -16.87 1.69 -0.15
C ARG A 50 -17.66 2.59 -1.07
N GLU A 51 -17.04 3.60 -1.69
CA GLU A 51 -17.75 4.60 -2.49
C GLU A 51 -17.69 4.35 -4.01
N ARG A 52 -16.69 3.62 -4.51
CA ARG A 52 -16.41 3.44 -5.94
C ARG A 52 -16.19 1.98 -6.33
N ALA A 53 -16.83 1.03 -5.64
CA ALA A 53 -16.64 -0.40 -5.88
C ALA A 53 -16.89 -0.80 -7.34
N ALA A 54 -17.94 -0.28 -7.97
CA ALA A 54 -18.28 -0.57 -9.38
C ALA A 54 -17.20 -0.06 -10.34
N ASP A 55 -16.69 1.15 -10.13
CA ASP A 55 -15.65 1.76 -10.95
C ASP A 55 -14.32 1.00 -10.81
N ILE A 56 -14.01 0.56 -9.58
CA ILE A 56 -12.83 -0.28 -9.30
C ILE A 56 -12.92 -1.60 -10.06
N LEU A 57 -14.06 -2.27 -10.01
CA LEU A 57 -14.24 -3.55 -10.72
C LEU A 57 -14.23 -3.37 -12.25
N ALA A 58 -14.78 -2.29 -12.76
CA ALA A 58 -14.69 -1.96 -14.19
C ALA A 58 -13.21 -1.79 -14.60
N GLY A 59 -12.42 -1.04 -13.83
CA GLY A 59 -10.98 -0.88 -14.08
C GLY A 59 -10.21 -2.19 -13.93
N ALA A 60 -10.58 -3.05 -12.95
CA ALA A 60 -9.99 -4.37 -12.79
C ALA A 60 -10.29 -5.28 -13.99
N ASN A 61 -11.51 -5.22 -14.54
CA ASN A 61 -11.85 -5.98 -15.76
C ASN A 61 -11.06 -5.50 -16.97
N ILE A 62 -10.85 -4.19 -17.13
CA ILE A 62 -9.97 -3.64 -18.18
C ILE A 62 -8.55 -4.21 -18.01
N LEU A 63 -8.00 -4.19 -16.79
CA LEU A 63 -6.67 -4.78 -16.52
C LEU A 63 -6.65 -6.28 -16.83
N ARG A 64 -7.68 -7.03 -16.43
CA ARG A 64 -7.81 -8.46 -16.68
C ARG A 64 -7.79 -8.78 -18.17
N GLU A 65 -8.54 -8.03 -18.97
CA GLU A 65 -8.57 -8.19 -20.43
C GLU A 65 -7.21 -7.87 -21.07
N LEU A 66 -6.56 -6.78 -20.62
CA LEU A 66 -5.26 -6.36 -21.15
C LEU A 66 -4.14 -7.41 -20.93
N ILE A 67 -4.22 -8.18 -19.82
CA ILE A 67 -3.23 -9.24 -19.54
C ILE A 67 -3.71 -10.64 -19.94
N GLY A 68 -4.96 -10.78 -20.38
CA GLY A 68 -5.57 -12.06 -20.76
C GLY A 68 -5.83 -13.01 -19.58
N ALA A 69 -5.97 -12.48 -18.35
CA ALA A 69 -6.22 -13.31 -17.18
C ALA A 69 -7.65 -13.88 -17.17
N ARG A 70 -7.76 -15.14 -16.72
CA ARG A 70 -9.05 -15.83 -16.62
C ARG A 70 -9.78 -15.49 -15.33
N GLU A 71 -9.03 -15.42 -14.22
CA GLU A 71 -9.57 -15.17 -12.89
C GLU A 71 -9.31 -13.73 -12.45
N LEU A 72 -10.29 -13.20 -11.71
CA LEU A 72 -10.18 -11.94 -10.97
C LEU A 72 -10.51 -12.19 -9.49
N ILE A 73 -9.53 -11.99 -8.63
CA ILE A 73 -9.69 -12.12 -7.18
C ILE A 73 -9.44 -10.76 -6.53
N VAL A 74 -10.36 -10.33 -5.68
CA VAL A 74 -10.22 -9.11 -4.88
C VAL A 74 -9.96 -9.51 -3.43
N GLY A 75 -8.78 -9.15 -2.90
CA GLY A 75 -8.44 -9.35 -1.49
C GLY A 75 -8.73 -8.07 -0.70
N VAL A 76 -9.55 -8.16 0.35
CA VAL A 76 -9.88 -7.05 1.26
C VAL A 76 -9.69 -7.52 2.69
N GLU A 77 -9.16 -6.69 3.58
CA GLU A 77 -8.98 -7.08 4.98
C GLU A 77 -10.32 -7.27 5.71
N ASP A 78 -10.38 -8.26 6.61
CA ASP A 78 -11.57 -8.64 7.37
C ASP A 78 -11.98 -7.58 8.41
N ASN A 79 -11.08 -6.68 8.78
CA ASN A 79 -11.37 -5.52 9.63
C ASN A 79 -12.08 -4.36 8.88
N LYS A 80 -12.38 -4.52 7.58
CA LYS A 80 -13.05 -3.54 6.71
C LYS A 80 -14.37 -4.11 6.16
N PRO A 81 -15.35 -4.48 7.03
CA PRO A 81 -16.56 -5.18 6.61
C PRO A 81 -17.41 -4.41 5.61
N GLU A 82 -17.43 -3.07 5.69
CA GLU A 82 -18.19 -2.23 4.75
C GLU A 82 -17.56 -2.26 3.34
N ALA A 83 -16.21 -2.24 3.24
CA ALA A 83 -15.51 -2.37 1.96
C ALA A 83 -15.71 -3.77 1.36
N VAL A 84 -15.64 -4.82 2.20
CA VAL A 84 -15.94 -6.20 1.77
C VAL A 84 -17.37 -6.27 1.20
N ALA A 85 -18.37 -5.76 1.91
CA ALA A 85 -19.77 -5.78 1.48
C ALA A 85 -19.98 -4.98 0.17
N ALA A 86 -19.39 -3.79 0.06
CA ALA A 86 -19.47 -2.96 -1.15
C ALA A 86 -18.86 -3.66 -2.37
N MET A 87 -17.66 -4.23 -2.21
CA MET A 87 -16.99 -4.96 -3.29
C MET A 87 -17.76 -6.24 -3.67
N GLN A 88 -18.33 -6.98 -2.70
CA GLN A 88 -19.16 -8.16 -2.96
C GLN A 88 -20.44 -7.78 -3.70
N ALA A 89 -21.12 -6.70 -3.30
CA ALA A 89 -22.31 -6.21 -3.99
C ALA A 89 -22.00 -5.82 -5.44
N ALA A 90 -20.90 -5.11 -5.68
CA ALA A 90 -20.48 -4.74 -7.03
C ALA A 90 -20.03 -5.95 -7.87
N ALA A 91 -19.47 -6.99 -7.25
CA ALA A 91 -19.05 -8.23 -7.92
C ALA A 91 -20.24 -9.17 -8.25
N ALA A 92 -21.43 -8.92 -7.70
CA ALA A 92 -22.59 -9.77 -7.91
C ALA A 92 -22.93 -9.90 -9.41
N GLY A 93 -23.09 -11.14 -9.88
CA GLY A 93 -23.34 -11.43 -11.29
C GLY A 93 -22.12 -11.35 -12.21
N THR A 94 -20.93 -11.11 -11.67
CA THR A 94 -19.66 -11.12 -12.40
C THR A 94 -18.84 -12.38 -12.05
N ALA A 95 -17.73 -12.60 -12.79
CA ALA A 95 -16.77 -13.65 -12.48
C ALA A 95 -15.74 -13.27 -11.39
N ALA A 96 -15.82 -12.05 -10.83
CA ALA A 96 -14.90 -11.59 -9.81
C ALA A 96 -15.21 -12.23 -8.45
N ARG A 97 -14.18 -12.73 -7.77
CA ARG A 97 -14.29 -13.34 -6.43
C ARG A 97 -13.71 -12.40 -5.39
N VAL A 98 -14.53 -11.94 -4.45
CA VAL A 98 -14.10 -11.10 -3.32
C VAL A 98 -13.82 -11.98 -2.11
N VAL A 99 -12.62 -11.86 -1.55
CA VAL A 99 -12.14 -12.67 -0.43
C VAL A 99 -11.72 -11.76 0.72
N ALA A 100 -12.31 -11.97 1.89
CA ALA A 100 -11.83 -11.35 3.11
C ALA A 100 -10.54 -12.05 3.57
N VAL A 101 -9.48 -11.28 3.79
CA VAL A 101 -8.20 -11.77 4.27
C VAL A 101 -7.91 -11.25 5.68
N PRO A 102 -7.15 -11.98 6.52
CA PRO A 102 -6.83 -11.52 7.87
C PRO A 102 -6.11 -10.17 7.86
N ALA A 103 -6.54 -9.25 8.74
CA ALA A 103 -5.88 -7.97 8.98
C ALA A 103 -4.58 -8.19 9.77
N LEU A 104 -3.55 -8.61 9.08
CA LEU A 104 -2.24 -8.93 9.66
C LEU A 104 -1.14 -8.27 8.81
N TYR A 105 -0.36 -7.36 9.42
CA TYR A 105 0.78 -6.75 8.74
C TYR A 105 1.89 -7.79 8.49
N PRO A 106 2.47 -7.93 7.29
CA PRO A 106 2.24 -7.14 6.07
C PRO A 106 1.38 -7.87 5.01
N ALA A 107 0.16 -8.30 5.35
CA ALA A 107 -0.72 -9.06 4.44
C ALA A 107 -1.03 -8.34 3.11
N GLY A 108 -0.96 -6.99 3.10
CA GLY A 108 -1.07 -6.18 1.88
C GLY A 108 0.16 -6.21 0.97
N GLY A 109 1.26 -6.84 1.38
CA GLY A 109 2.41 -7.08 0.50
C GLY A 109 2.03 -8.00 -0.66
N GLU A 110 2.46 -7.67 -1.88
CA GLU A 110 2.08 -8.41 -3.09
C GLU A 110 2.30 -9.92 -2.96
N LYS A 111 3.49 -10.35 -2.52
CA LYS A 111 3.82 -11.79 -2.41
C LYS A 111 3.03 -12.50 -1.31
N GLN A 112 2.81 -11.83 -0.19
CA GLN A 112 2.01 -12.35 0.92
C GLN A 112 0.56 -12.54 0.49
N LEU A 113 -0.03 -11.54 -0.17
CA LEU A 113 -1.40 -11.60 -0.65
C LEU A 113 -1.59 -12.67 -1.73
N ILE A 114 -0.64 -12.80 -2.68
CA ILE A 114 -0.64 -13.86 -3.68
C ILE A 114 -0.70 -15.23 -2.98
N ARG A 115 0.19 -15.47 -2.02
CA ARG A 115 0.22 -16.74 -1.29
C ARG A 115 -1.08 -17.02 -0.55
N VAL A 116 -1.65 -16.03 0.13
CA VAL A 116 -2.91 -16.18 0.89
C VAL A 116 -4.08 -16.51 -0.03
N LEU A 117 -4.16 -15.86 -1.20
CA LEU A 117 -5.31 -16.01 -2.11
C LEU A 117 -5.21 -17.18 -3.07
N THR A 118 -4.00 -17.58 -3.44
CA THR A 118 -3.77 -18.60 -4.48
C THR A 118 -2.97 -19.82 -4.02
N GLY A 119 -2.31 -19.74 -2.86
CA GLY A 119 -1.36 -20.75 -2.41
C GLY A 119 0.01 -20.70 -3.12
N VAL A 120 0.16 -19.85 -4.15
CA VAL A 120 1.41 -19.72 -4.91
C VAL A 120 2.45 -18.96 -4.10
N GLU A 121 3.61 -19.57 -3.91
CA GLU A 121 4.75 -18.96 -3.24
C GLU A 121 5.72 -18.35 -4.25
N ILE A 122 5.97 -17.03 -4.11
CA ILE A 122 6.87 -16.30 -4.99
C ILE A 122 8.25 -16.20 -4.34
N PRO A 123 9.28 -16.90 -4.86
CA PRO A 123 10.62 -16.88 -4.29
C PRO A 123 11.25 -15.48 -4.27
N TYR A 124 12.31 -15.35 -3.47
CA TYR A 124 13.12 -14.13 -3.45
C TYR A 124 13.65 -13.80 -4.85
N GLY A 125 13.61 -12.52 -5.22
CA GLY A 125 14.07 -12.04 -6.53
C GLY A 125 13.11 -12.30 -7.71
N LYS A 126 12.04 -13.09 -7.53
CA LYS A 126 11.02 -13.35 -8.55
C LYS A 126 9.80 -12.44 -8.38
N LEU A 127 9.01 -12.31 -9.45
CA LEU A 127 7.78 -11.52 -9.49
C LEU A 127 6.56 -12.43 -9.66
N GLY A 128 5.39 -11.96 -9.26
CA GLY A 128 4.13 -12.71 -9.42
C GLY A 128 3.85 -13.09 -10.86
N GLY A 129 4.18 -12.23 -11.83
CA GLY A 129 4.04 -12.49 -13.25
C GLY A 129 4.83 -13.69 -13.77
N ASP A 130 5.95 -14.03 -13.13
CA ASP A 130 6.75 -15.22 -13.48
C ASP A 130 6.01 -16.52 -13.09
N TYR A 131 4.97 -16.41 -12.28
CA TYR A 131 4.17 -17.53 -11.73
C TYR A 131 2.69 -17.44 -12.13
N GLY A 132 2.39 -16.70 -13.21
CA GLY A 132 1.03 -16.60 -13.74
C GLY A 132 0.07 -15.71 -12.95
N VAL A 133 0.58 -14.90 -12.00
CA VAL A 133 -0.24 -14.03 -11.16
C VAL A 133 0.21 -12.57 -11.28
N GLN A 134 -0.71 -11.67 -11.59
CA GLN A 134 -0.47 -10.23 -11.52
C GLN A 134 -1.31 -9.62 -10.40
N CYS A 135 -0.73 -8.66 -9.68
CA CYS A 135 -1.40 -7.99 -8.58
C CYS A 135 -1.42 -6.47 -8.81
N PHE A 136 -2.58 -5.84 -8.70
CA PHE A 136 -2.74 -4.39 -8.79
C PHE A 136 -3.52 -3.87 -7.58
N ASN A 137 -3.18 -2.67 -7.11
CA ASN A 137 -3.91 -2.02 -6.03
C ASN A 137 -5.28 -1.50 -6.50
N VAL A 138 -6.28 -1.42 -5.62
CA VAL A 138 -7.65 -0.95 -5.92
C VAL A 138 -7.67 0.48 -6.45
N GLY A 139 -6.86 1.39 -5.90
CA GLY A 139 -6.74 2.75 -6.40
C GLY A 139 -6.15 2.80 -7.81
N THR A 140 -5.22 1.90 -8.14
CA THR A 140 -4.69 1.78 -9.50
C THR A 140 -5.77 1.32 -10.47
N ALA A 141 -6.60 0.35 -10.10
CA ALA A 141 -7.72 -0.10 -10.93
C ALA A 141 -8.73 1.03 -11.17
N HIS A 142 -9.06 1.79 -10.13
CA HIS A 142 -9.91 2.98 -10.26
C HIS A 142 -9.29 4.03 -11.21
N ALA A 143 -7.98 4.30 -11.12
CA ALA A 143 -7.30 5.21 -12.04
C ALA A 143 -7.32 4.68 -13.50
N VAL A 144 -7.22 3.36 -13.70
CA VAL A 144 -7.38 2.74 -15.02
C VAL A 144 -8.80 2.94 -15.56
N TYR A 145 -9.82 2.75 -14.73
CA TYR A 145 -11.20 3.04 -15.10
C TYR A 145 -11.36 4.49 -15.58
N ARG A 146 -10.91 5.46 -14.79
CA ARG A 146 -10.98 6.90 -15.17
C ARG A 146 -10.27 7.18 -16.49
N ALA A 147 -9.09 6.58 -16.70
CA ALA A 147 -8.33 6.78 -17.93
C ALA A 147 -9.02 6.21 -19.18
N PHE A 148 -9.64 5.02 -19.07
CA PHE A 148 -10.26 4.36 -20.22
C PHE A 148 -11.69 4.85 -20.52
N ILE A 149 -12.46 5.12 -19.47
CA ILE A 149 -13.88 5.47 -19.61
C ILE A 149 -14.07 6.99 -19.74
N HIS A 150 -13.29 7.78 -18.99
CA HIS A 150 -13.44 9.24 -18.97
C HIS A 150 -12.31 9.98 -19.68
N GLY A 151 -11.26 9.29 -20.13
CA GLY A 151 -10.10 9.93 -20.76
C GLY A 151 -9.25 10.75 -19.81
N GLU A 152 -9.40 10.53 -18.48
CA GLU A 152 -8.74 11.32 -17.44
C GLU A 152 -7.36 10.74 -17.09
N PRO A 153 -6.28 11.51 -17.24
CA PRO A 153 -4.97 11.08 -16.75
C PRO A 153 -4.91 11.06 -15.21
N LEU A 154 -3.89 10.41 -14.65
CA LEU A 154 -3.68 10.35 -13.21
C LEU A 154 -3.17 11.69 -12.69
N ILE A 155 -4.08 12.60 -12.40
CA ILE A 155 -3.84 13.96 -11.88
C ILE A 155 -4.36 14.18 -10.46
N SER A 156 -5.08 13.22 -9.90
CA SER A 156 -5.55 13.24 -8.51
C SER A 156 -5.45 11.86 -7.87
N ARG A 157 -5.50 11.82 -6.56
CA ARG A 157 -5.58 10.59 -5.78
C ARG A 157 -6.28 10.82 -4.45
N ILE A 158 -6.76 9.73 -3.84
CA ILE A 158 -7.26 9.80 -2.46
C ILE A 158 -6.08 9.81 -1.49
N VAL A 159 -6.11 10.71 -0.53
CA VAL A 159 -5.11 10.86 0.55
C VAL A 159 -5.82 10.83 1.90
N THR A 160 -5.34 10.01 2.81
CA THR A 160 -5.78 9.99 4.21
C THR A 160 -5.06 11.09 4.98
N LEU A 161 -5.80 11.93 5.69
CA LEU A 161 -5.27 12.86 6.69
C LEU A 161 -5.72 12.39 8.06
N THR A 162 -4.79 12.15 8.98
CA THR A 162 -5.10 11.49 10.24
C THR A 162 -4.11 11.84 11.36
N GLY A 163 -4.27 11.22 12.51
CA GLY A 163 -3.42 11.40 13.68
C GLY A 163 -3.95 12.48 14.62
N ASN A 164 -3.06 13.33 15.12
CA ASN A 164 -3.35 14.42 16.06
C ASN A 164 -3.98 15.63 15.36
N CYS A 165 -5.18 15.44 14.80
CA CYS A 165 -5.92 16.50 14.10
C CYS A 165 -7.40 16.49 14.53
N GLU A 166 -8.10 17.60 14.23
CA GLU A 166 -9.52 17.75 14.59
C GLU A 166 -10.45 17.09 13.58
N THR A 167 -10.09 17.12 12.31
CA THR A 167 -10.89 16.64 11.19
C THR A 167 -10.14 15.58 10.38
N PRO A 168 -9.96 14.34 10.93
CA PRO A 168 -9.39 13.26 10.14
C PRO A 168 -10.35 12.83 9.04
N GLY A 169 -9.79 12.33 7.92
CA GLY A 169 -10.62 11.84 6.81
C GLY A 169 -9.82 11.49 5.57
N ASN A 170 -10.55 11.29 4.47
CA ASN A 170 -9.98 10.99 3.16
C ASN A 170 -10.44 12.05 2.15
N TRP A 171 -9.51 12.59 1.38
CA TRP A 171 -9.77 13.63 0.40
C TRP A 171 -9.26 13.22 -0.97
N GLU A 172 -10.00 13.52 -2.01
CA GLU A 172 -9.46 13.50 -3.36
C GLU A 172 -8.65 14.78 -3.57
N VAL A 173 -7.36 14.61 -3.87
CA VAL A 173 -6.37 15.67 -3.91
C VAL A 173 -5.69 15.69 -5.26
N ALA A 174 -5.56 16.88 -5.85
CA ALA A 174 -4.76 17.06 -7.07
C ALA A 174 -3.27 16.81 -6.77
N ILE A 175 -2.61 16.09 -7.66
CA ILE A 175 -1.15 15.90 -7.59
C ILE A 175 -0.49 17.27 -7.80
N GLY A 176 0.45 17.61 -6.94
CA GLY A 176 1.09 18.93 -6.93
C GLY A 176 0.57 19.88 -5.83
N THR A 177 -0.57 19.55 -5.18
CA THR A 177 -1.08 20.34 -4.04
C THR A 177 -0.04 20.36 -2.91
N PRO A 178 0.32 21.52 -2.35
CA PRO A 178 1.20 21.58 -1.19
C PRO A 178 0.61 20.85 0.02
N VAL A 179 1.45 20.15 0.77
CA VAL A 179 1.01 19.41 1.97
C VAL A 179 0.44 20.34 3.02
N GLU A 180 0.96 21.53 3.14
CA GLU A 180 0.46 22.54 4.08
C GLU A 180 -1.01 22.93 3.83
N ASP A 181 -1.45 22.97 2.57
CA ASP A 181 -2.85 23.23 2.22
C ASP A 181 -3.77 22.11 2.70
N LEU A 182 -3.30 20.86 2.62
CA LEU A 182 -4.04 19.70 3.15
C LEU A 182 -4.12 19.71 4.67
N LEU A 183 -3.04 20.10 5.33
CA LEU A 183 -3.02 20.20 6.79
C LEU A 183 -4.01 21.25 7.29
N ALA A 184 -4.25 22.32 6.53
CA ALA A 184 -5.29 23.29 6.85
C ALA A 184 -6.70 22.66 6.90
N LEU A 185 -6.97 21.63 6.07
CA LEU A 185 -8.23 20.86 6.10
C LEU A 185 -8.30 19.96 7.33
N ALA A 186 -7.21 19.28 7.67
CA ALA A 186 -7.14 18.35 8.78
C ALA A 186 -7.13 19.03 10.16
N ARG A 187 -6.73 20.31 10.24
CA ARG A 187 -6.60 21.08 11.48
C ARG A 187 -5.75 20.35 12.53
N PRO A 188 -4.44 20.24 12.33
CA PRO A 188 -3.56 19.65 13.33
C PRO A 188 -3.67 20.38 14.67
N ARG A 189 -3.65 19.62 15.77
CA ARG A 189 -3.68 20.19 17.12
C ARG A 189 -2.34 20.84 17.46
N THR A 190 -2.34 21.74 18.42
CA THR A 190 -1.18 22.57 18.78
C THR A 190 0.01 21.79 19.33
N ASP A 191 -0.22 20.59 19.87
CA ASP A 191 0.81 19.66 20.35
C ASP A 191 1.35 18.71 19.28
N THR A 192 1.01 18.94 18.01
CA THR A 192 1.61 18.24 16.87
C THR A 192 3.07 18.66 16.73
N ASP A 193 4.00 17.71 16.80
CA ASP A 193 5.44 17.97 16.77
C ASP A 193 6.11 17.56 15.44
N ARG A 194 5.48 16.71 14.66
CA ARG A 194 5.98 16.28 13.34
C ARG A 194 4.87 15.73 12.46
N TYR A 195 5.17 15.65 11.17
CA TYR A 195 4.26 15.08 10.15
C TYR A 195 4.94 13.93 9.44
N ILE A 196 4.18 12.86 9.19
CA ILE A 196 4.67 11.65 8.54
C ILE A 196 3.92 11.50 7.20
N MET A 197 4.67 11.36 6.10
CA MET A 197 4.10 11.00 4.81
C MET A 197 4.11 9.46 4.68
N GLY A 198 2.95 8.88 4.43
CA GLY A 198 2.71 7.43 4.49
C GLY A 198 2.23 6.99 5.86
N GLY A 199 2.29 5.69 6.14
CA GLY A 199 1.91 5.12 7.42
C GLY A 199 3.05 5.07 8.44
N PRO A 200 2.77 4.62 9.67
CA PRO A 200 3.78 4.58 10.73
C PRO A 200 4.85 3.50 10.53
N MET A 201 4.60 2.50 9.68
CA MET A 201 5.52 1.38 9.44
C MET A 201 6.48 1.67 8.27
N MET A 202 5.97 2.23 7.16
CA MET A 202 6.72 2.45 5.92
C MET A 202 6.90 3.92 5.55
N GLY A 203 6.23 4.84 6.28
CA GLY A 203 6.32 6.27 6.03
C GLY A 203 7.61 6.90 6.54
N PHE A 204 7.77 8.17 6.29
CA PHE A 204 8.92 8.96 6.76
C PHE A 204 8.48 10.32 7.30
N ALA A 205 9.21 10.84 8.29
CA ALA A 205 8.97 12.18 8.81
C ALA A 205 9.36 13.23 7.76
N MET A 206 8.47 14.18 7.51
CA MET A 206 8.71 15.26 6.56
C MET A 206 9.50 16.39 7.23
N PRO A 207 10.65 16.79 6.65
CA PRO A 207 11.43 17.92 7.18
C PRO A 207 10.82 19.29 6.84
N ARG A 208 9.95 19.34 5.84
CA ARG A 208 9.29 20.56 5.32
C ARG A 208 7.86 20.23 4.91
N LEU A 209 6.97 21.22 4.90
CA LEU A 209 5.55 21.07 4.54
C LEU A 209 5.18 21.70 3.19
N ASP A 210 6.07 22.49 2.62
CA ASP A 210 5.95 23.09 1.29
C ASP A 210 6.23 22.09 0.14
N VAL A 211 6.25 20.80 0.46
CA VAL A 211 6.39 19.72 -0.52
C VAL A 211 5.05 19.37 -1.16
N PRO A 212 5.02 19.00 -2.45
CA PRO A 212 3.77 18.66 -3.12
C PRO A 212 3.30 17.25 -2.80
N VAL A 213 1.98 17.03 -2.86
CA VAL A 213 1.40 15.69 -3.00
C VAL A 213 1.90 15.07 -4.31
N VAL A 214 2.41 13.86 -4.21
CA VAL A 214 2.88 13.07 -5.35
C VAL A 214 2.02 11.79 -5.51
N LYS A 215 2.18 11.07 -6.61
CA LYS A 215 1.43 9.83 -6.86
C LYS A 215 1.58 8.78 -5.74
N GLY A 216 2.68 8.80 -4.99
CA GLY A 216 2.92 7.91 -3.85
C GLY A 216 2.32 8.36 -2.52
N THR A 217 1.83 9.60 -2.40
CA THR A 217 1.31 10.17 -1.15
C THR A 217 -0.06 9.60 -0.82
N ASN A 218 -0.15 8.54 -0.06
CA ASN A 218 -1.42 7.91 0.33
C ASN A 218 -1.95 8.36 1.68
N CYS A 219 -1.08 8.88 2.56
CA CYS A 219 -1.45 9.32 3.90
C CYS A 219 -0.52 10.42 4.39
N ILE A 220 -1.06 11.32 5.22
CA ILE A 220 -0.30 12.27 6.03
C ILE A 220 -0.80 12.16 7.47
N ILE A 221 0.13 11.84 8.38
CA ILE A 221 -0.16 11.70 9.80
C ILE A 221 0.38 12.93 10.54
N SER A 222 -0.49 13.63 11.23
CA SER A 222 -0.11 14.62 12.23
C SER A 222 0.30 13.87 13.50
N ALA A 223 1.58 13.84 13.83
CA ALA A 223 2.10 13.10 14.97
C ALA A 223 2.29 14.01 16.20
N SER A 224 2.12 13.42 17.37
CA SER A 224 2.43 14.08 18.65
C SER A 224 3.15 13.11 19.58
N PRO A 225 3.83 13.59 20.62
CA PRO A 225 4.50 12.73 21.60
C PRO A 225 3.56 11.73 22.29
N ARG A 226 2.27 12.06 22.36
CA ARG A 226 1.24 11.19 22.93
C ARG A 226 0.95 9.99 22.01
N LEU A 227 0.87 10.19 20.70
CA LEU A 227 0.58 9.14 19.72
C LEU A 227 1.82 8.35 19.34
N PHE A 228 2.94 9.04 19.28
CA PHE A 228 4.25 8.50 18.92
C PHE A 228 5.27 8.91 19.98
N PRO A 229 5.28 8.24 21.15
CA PRO A 229 6.22 8.59 22.21
C PRO A 229 7.67 8.44 21.74
N PRO A 230 8.59 9.23 22.29
CA PRO A 230 10.01 9.08 21.98
C PRO A 230 10.46 7.65 22.28
N ALA A 231 11.37 7.13 21.47
CA ALA A 231 11.96 5.82 21.72
C ALA A 231 12.61 5.79 23.12
N PRO A 232 12.41 4.71 23.90
CA PRO A 232 13.10 4.57 25.17
C PRO A 232 14.62 4.51 24.95
N PRO A 233 15.41 4.86 25.98
CA PRO A 233 16.86 4.73 25.89
C PRO A 233 17.27 3.31 25.49
N GLU A 234 18.31 3.21 24.65
CA GLU A 234 18.88 1.93 24.24
C GLU A 234 19.31 1.12 25.48
N GLN A 235 18.85 -0.12 25.57
CA GLN A 235 19.20 -1.03 26.67
C GLN A 235 20.32 -1.97 26.22
N PRO A 236 21.18 -2.42 27.15
CA PRO A 236 22.19 -3.42 26.84
C PRO A 236 21.58 -4.71 26.29
N CYS A 237 22.24 -5.32 25.32
CA CYS A 237 21.82 -6.62 24.81
C CYS A 237 21.98 -7.71 25.89
N ILE A 238 20.88 -8.36 26.28
CA ILE A 238 20.85 -9.45 27.27
C ILE A 238 21.11 -10.83 26.66
N ARG A 239 21.41 -10.92 25.36
CA ARG A 239 21.68 -12.16 24.61
C ARG A 239 20.56 -13.20 24.68
N CYS A 240 19.30 -12.78 24.72
CA CYS A 240 18.13 -13.68 24.75
C CYS A 240 17.88 -14.41 23.41
N THR A 241 18.56 -14.07 22.32
CA THR A 241 18.46 -14.67 20.97
C THR A 241 17.11 -14.48 20.26
N GLU A 242 16.15 -13.78 20.84
CA GLU A 242 14.82 -13.58 20.23
C GLU A 242 14.89 -12.91 18.86
N CYS A 243 15.84 -11.97 18.64
CA CYS A 243 16.07 -11.35 17.34
C CYS A 243 16.53 -12.37 16.27
N ALA A 244 17.29 -13.41 16.64
CA ALA A 244 17.70 -14.46 15.71
C ALA A 244 16.52 -15.40 15.40
N LYS A 245 15.70 -15.75 16.40
CA LYS A 245 14.49 -16.56 16.20
C LYS A 245 13.46 -15.87 15.30
N ALA A 246 13.34 -14.54 15.44
CA ALA A 246 12.41 -13.75 14.64
C ALA A 246 12.91 -13.42 13.23
N CYS A 247 14.20 -13.67 12.92
CA CYS A 247 14.79 -13.29 11.63
C CYS A 247 14.35 -14.26 10.53
N PRO A 248 13.61 -13.78 9.49
CA PRO A 248 13.11 -14.65 8.43
C PRO A 248 14.21 -15.17 7.47
N VAL A 249 15.42 -14.64 7.58
CA VAL A 249 16.59 -15.00 6.76
C VAL A 249 17.73 -15.56 7.60
N GLU A 250 17.42 -16.03 8.81
CA GLU A 250 18.33 -16.74 9.73
C GLU A 250 19.62 -15.98 10.10
N LEU A 251 19.58 -14.65 10.09
CA LEU A 251 20.69 -13.83 10.57
C LEU A 251 20.81 -13.94 12.09
N GLN A 252 21.99 -13.58 12.60
CA GLN A 252 22.25 -13.46 14.03
C GLN A 252 22.46 -11.97 14.41
N PRO A 253 21.37 -11.19 14.54
CA PRO A 253 21.48 -9.74 14.73
C PRO A 253 22.29 -9.33 15.97
N PHE A 254 22.24 -10.13 17.05
CA PHE A 254 23.00 -9.85 18.26
C PHE A 254 24.53 -10.00 18.04
N GLU A 255 24.99 -10.93 17.21
CA GLU A 255 26.41 -11.07 16.86
C GLU A 255 26.84 -9.94 15.89
N LEU A 256 25.99 -9.63 14.89
CA LEU A 256 26.22 -8.50 13.99
C LEU A 256 26.35 -7.19 14.75
N TYR A 257 25.51 -6.95 15.75
CA TYR A 257 25.59 -5.78 16.63
C TYR A 257 26.95 -5.70 17.34
N TRP A 258 27.41 -6.80 17.97
CA TRP A 258 28.67 -6.82 18.70
C TRP A 258 29.88 -6.66 17.79
N PHE A 259 29.92 -7.32 16.65
CA PHE A 259 31.03 -7.17 15.69
C PHE A 259 31.04 -5.77 15.08
N SER A 260 29.91 -5.18 14.77
CA SER A 260 29.83 -3.81 14.28
C SER A 260 30.30 -2.80 15.32
N ARG A 261 29.84 -2.95 16.58
CA ARG A 261 30.25 -2.09 17.69
C ARG A 261 31.76 -2.18 17.99
N SER A 262 32.34 -3.36 17.89
CA SER A 262 33.78 -3.59 18.04
C SER A 262 34.58 -3.27 16.77
N LYS A 263 33.94 -2.76 15.72
CA LYS A 263 34.54 -2.48 14.40
C LYS A 263 35.20 -3.71 13.75
N ASN A 264 34.77 -4.90 14.11
CA ASN A 264 35.24 -6.15 13.51
C ASN A 264 34.34 -6.54 12.33
N PHE A 265 34.39 -5.75 11.27
CA PHE A 265 33.51 -5.90 10.12
C PHE A 265 33.74 -7.21 9.36
N GLY A 266 34.95 -7.78 9.41
CA GLY A 266 35.24 -9.08 8.78
C GLY A 266 34.50 -10.25 9.40
N LYS A 267 34.10 -10.16 10.69
CA LYS A 267 33.24 -11.17 11.34
C LYS A 267 31.74 -10.83 11.26
N ALA A 268 31.41 -9.63 10.79
CA ALA A 268 30.02 -9.22 10.60
C ALA A 268 29.48 -9.59 9.20
N GLN A 269 30.32 -10.09 8.32
CA GLN A 269 29.95 -10.64 7.02
C GLN A 269 29.62 -12.12 7.14
#